data_5d11a8f4721cd19e37ebaca8059c8434
#
_entry.id   5d11a8f4721cd19e37ebaca8059c8434
#
_cell.length_a   1.000
_cell.length_b   1.000
_cell.length_c   1.000
_cell.angle_alpha   90.00
_cell.angle_beta   90.00
_cell.angle_gamma   90.00
#
_symmetry.space_group_name_H-M   'P 1'
#
loop_
_entity.id
_entity.type
_entity.pdbx_description
1 polymer ?
#
loop_
_entity_poly.entity_id
_entity_poly.type
_entity_poly.pdbx_seq_one_letter_code
_entity_poly.pdbx_strand_id
1 'polypeptide(L)'
;MYGKMCFAQRTGNDRRRRDDDMPEMTNYEKRKRIVKLLTAFYLIPLGIMVMFNTVNSLLRTTYFDLYKDMETAKYKWDNPVVLLLITGIVLLLLYRLSVTGWFRQTERLPLIALSFGTAMSLVIVLLVRGTAICDGETVSEIAVSFMQGNYDAFRQGEYLYNYSFQIGLTAFLEVIYHLTGIRNYLVFQFINVMAVTGILFSLDQITKELFSENVRKLEAILSMGMLPLFLFSTFVYGDLIGWAFGMLAIWQMLCYLKRDGGKYLLRIAVLLACGIVIKSNINIVLVAVVIAVLLNCFQKRKYRHLLYILPMILLPVMCNSAIEGIYVQRAGLDRYPEGIPKLAWVAMSMQEGDEGGYACGWYNGYNWAVYGQNGFDRTATEKACVENLKQSLSRFLHEQKYALNYFYKKFTSQWNAPDFQAMISNEWCTRHSLHTTGIAKWFLFEEGREILLFVMNGYH
;
A
#
# COMPACT_ATOMS: atom_id res chain seq x y z
N MET A 1 47.68 39.10 -62.79
CA MET A 1 49.07 38.63 -63.05
C MET A 1 49.21 37.33 -62.20
N TYR A 2 49.42 36.24 -62.93
CA TYR A 2 50.10 35.00 -62.64
C TYR A 2 50.11 34.50 -61.17
N GLY A 3 49.64 33.33 -60.83
CA GLY A 3 49.73 32.00 -61.49
C GLY A 3 50.59 31.08 -60.70
N LYS A 4 50.09 29.99 -60.20
CA LYS A 4 50.65 28.63 -60.40
C LYS A 4 49.90 27.61 -59.51
N MET A 5 49.31 26.65 -60.19
CA MET A 5 48.90 25.36 -59.67
C MET A 5 50.10 24.61 -59.12
N CYS A 6 49.92 23.92 -58.01
CA CYS A 6 50.68 22.70 -57.68
C CYS A 6 49.67 21.62 -57.19
N PHE A 7 49.53 20.62 -58.04
CA PHE A 7 48.97 19.31 -57.69
C PHE A 7 49.91 18.59 -56.72
N ALA A 8 49.43 18.21 -55.57
CA ALA A 8 50.13 17.24 -54.73
C ALA A 8 49.16 16.10 -54.36
N GLN A 9 49.58 14.94 -54.70
CA GLN A 9 48.95 13.63 -54.55
C GLN A 9 48.42 13.41 -53.12
N ARG A 10 47.14 13.07 -52.99
CA ARG A 10 46.57 12.44 -51.80
C ARG A 10 46.87 10.96 -51.79
N THR A 11 47.86 10.59 -51.02
CA THR A 11 48.10 9.20 -50.63
C THR A 11 47.17 8.82 -49.48
N GLY A 12 46.57 7.66 -49.62
CA GLY A 12 45.59 7.09 -48.67
C GLY A 12 46.18 6.84 -47.28
N ASN A 13 45.71 7.59 -46.33
CA ASN A 13 45.85 7.25 -44.90
C ASN A 13 44.76 7.96 -44.03
N ASP A 14 43.58 8.17 -44.55
CA ASP A 14 42.51 8.96 -43.91
C ASP A 14 41.31 8.10 -43.41
N ARG A 15 41.50 6.79 -43.25
CA ARG A 15 40.46 5.90 -42.74
C ARG A 15 40.69 5.37 -41.30
N ARG A 16 41.72 5.82 -40.57
CA ARG A 16 41.99 5.39 -39.20
C ARG A 16 41.87 6.51 -38.13
N ARG A 17 41.38 7.68 -38.48
CA ARG A 17 41.21 8.82 -37.54
C ARG A 17 39.78 9.22 -37.24
N ARG A 18 38.80 8.36 -37.48
CA ARG A 18 37.37 8.67 -37.18
C ARG A 18 36.80 8.01 -35.93
N ASP A 19 37.54 7.16 -35.23
CA ASP A 19 37.04 6.46 -34.05
C ASP A 19 37.57 6.99 -32.71
N ASP A 20 38.50 7.94 -32.69
CA ASP A 20 39.10 8.42 -31.42
C ASP A 20 38.68 9.80 -30.95
N ASP A 21 37.74 10.47 -31.61
CA ASP A 21 37.25 11.81 -31.21
C ASP A 21 35.81 11.82 -30.68
N MET A 22 35.38 10.81 -29.92
CA MET A 22 34.24 11.04 -29.03
C MET A 22 34.74 11.76 -27.78
N PRO A 23 34.33 13.01 -27.50
CA PRO A 23 34.77 13.69 -26.31
C PRO A 23 34.39 12.87 -25.09
N GLU A 24 35.35 12.55 -24.23
CA GLU A 24 35.05 11.92 -22.93
C GLU A 24 34.01 12.77 -22.22
N MET A 25 32.80 12.20 -22.05
CA MET A 25 31.71 12.88 -21.34
C MET A 25 32.21 13.25 -19.95
N THR A 26 32.10 14.53 -19.59
CA THR A 26 32.44 15.00 -18.24
C THR A 26 31.68 14.19 -17.20
N ASN A 27 32.22 14.05 -16.00
CA ASN A 27 31.56 13.34 -14.90
C ASN A 27 30.16 13.94 -14.60
N TYR A 28 29.96 15.22 -14.88
CA TYR A 28 28.67 15.91 -14.77
C TYR A 28 27.66 15.41 -15.80
N GLU A 29 28.03 15.28 -17.06
CA GLU A 29 27.17 14.81 -18.14
C GLU A 29 26.82 13.32 -17.98
N LYS A 30 27.79 12.47 -17.58
CA LYS A 30 27.54 11.08 -17.20
C LYS A 30 26.48 10.98 -16.12
N ARG A 31 26.62 11.78 -15.06
CA ARG A 31 25.67 11.82 -13.95
C ARG A 31 24.28 12.29 -14.40
N LYS A 32 24.20 13.34 -15.21
CA LYS A 32 22.94 13.88 -15.76
C LYS A 32 22.23 12.84 -16.63
N ARG A 33 23.00 12.07 -17.42
CA ARG A 33 22.46 10.98 -18.26
C ARG A 33 21.91 9.83 -17.41
N ILE A 34 22.63 9.40 -16.36
CA ILE A 34 22.17 8.38 -15.43
C ILE A 34 20.87 8.81 -14.74
N VAL A 35 20.79 10.03 -14.22
CA VAL A 35 19.58 10.55 -13.59
C VAL A 35 18.40 10.55 -14.58
N LYS A 36 18.60 10.99 -15.83
CA LYS A 36 17.55 10.94 -16.87
C LYS A 36 17.10 9.51 -17.16
N LEU A 37 18.03 8.56 -17.26
CA LEU A 37 17.70 7.14 -17.51
C LEU A 37 16.91 6.54 -16.34
N LEU A 38 17.34 6.78 -15.09
CA LEU A 38 16.63 6.33 -13.91
C LEU A 38 15.23 6.95 -13.81
N THR A 39 15.12 8.25 -14.12
CA THR A 39 13.82 8.95 -14.14
C THR A 39 12.91 8.36 -15.22
N ALA A 40 13.40 8.11 -16.41
CA ALA A 40 12.64 7.49 -17.50
C ALA A 40 12.22 6.05 -17.15
N PHE A 41 13.13 5.26 -16.57
CA PHE A 41 12.85 3.91 -16.10
C PHE A 41 11.71 3.84 -15.07
N TYR A 42 11.58 4.86 -14.23
CA TYR A 42 10.48 4.97 -13.28
C TYR A 42 9.20 5.55 -13.88
N LEU A 43 9.31 6.66 -14.63
CA LEU A 43 8.13 7.38 -15.14
C LEU A 43 7.41 6.67 -16.27
N ILE A 44 8.11 5.91 -17.13
CA ILE A 44 7.47 5.21 -18.24
C ILE A 44 6.52 4.11 -17.74
N PRO A 45 6.95 3.15 -16.89
CA PRO A 45 6.04 2.15 -16.34
C PRO A 45 4.88 2.78 -15.54
N LEU A 46 5.16 3.80 -14.73
CA LEU A 46 4.13 4.52 -13.99
C LEU A 46 3.10 5.16 -14.94
N GLY A 47 3.54 5.83 -16.00
CA GLY A 47 2.66 6.43 -17.00
C GLY A 47 1.79 5.39 -17.71
N ILE A 48 2.37 4.24 -18.09
CA ILE A 48 1.63 3.13 -18.68
C ILE A 48 0.57 2.61 -17.71
N MET A 49 0.92 2.42 -16.45
CA MET A 49 0.02 1.94 -15.40
C MET A 49 -1.14 2.94 -15.18
N VAL A 50 -0.85 4.23 -15.05
CA VAL A 50 -1.88 5.28 -14.89
C VAL A 50 -2.80 5.33 -16.11
N MET A 51 -2.26 5.32 -17.32
CA MET A 51 -3.05 5.32 -18.56
C MET A 51 -3.96 4.09 -18.65
N PHE A 52 -3.42 2.91 -18.32
CA PHE A 52 -4.18 1.67 -18.31
C PHE A 52 -5.35 1.74 -17.31
N ASN A 53 -5.09 2.19 -16.08
CA ASN A 53 -6.14 2.37 -15.06
C ASN A 53 -7.20 3.37 -15.51
N THR A 54 -6.79 4.53 -16.01
CA THR A 54 -7.74 5.55 -16.50
C THR A 54 -8.66 4.99 -17.59
N VAL A 55 -8.11 4.29 -18.59
CA VAL A 55 -8.91 3.68 -19.65
C VAL A 55 -9.87 2.62 -19.09
N ASN A 56 -9.42 1.77 -18.18
CA ASN A 56 -10.28 0.76 -17.58
C ASN A 56 -11.38 1.39 -16.71
N SER A 57 -11.07 2.40 -15.88
CA SER A 57 -12.07 3.09 -15.04
C SER A 57 -13.13 3.83 -15.86
N LEU A 58 -12.77 4.36 -17.04
CA LEU A 58 -13.74 4.95 -17.96
C LEU A 58 -14.69 3.93 -18.60
N LEU A 59 -14.21 2.71 -18.82
CA LEU A 59 -14.99 1.67 -19.48
C LEU A 59 -15.80 0.83 -18.51
N ARG A 60 -15.28 0.59 -17.30
CA ARG A 60 -15.89 -0.31 -16.34
C ARG A 60 -15.43 -0.08 -14.90
N THR A 61 -16.34 -0.29 -13.97
CA THR A 61 -16.04 -0.40 -12.54
C THR A 61 -15.65 -1.83 -12.18
N THR A 62 -14.52 -2.01 -11.53
CA THR A 62 -14.15 -3.26 -10.84
C THR A 62 -14.62 -3.16 -9.39
N TYR A 63 -15.31 -4.14 -8.89
CA TYR A 63 -15.76 -4.20 -7.50
C TYR A 63 -15.68 -5.62 -6.97
N PHE A 64 -15.77 -5.78 -5.65
CA PHE A 64 -15.75 -7.09 -5.01
C PHE A 64 -17.14 -7.47 -4.48
N ASP A 65 -17.40 -8.75 -4.51
CA ASP A 65 -18.62 -9.36 -3.98
C ASP A 65 -18.26 -10.64 -3.23
N LEU A 66 -19.04 -11.00 -2.21
CA LEU A 66 -18.83 -12.22 -1.45
C LEU A 66 -19.59 -13.39 -2.11
N TYR A 67 -18.83 -14.37 -2.56
CA TYR A 67 -19.38 -15.63 -3.02
C TYR A 67 -18.89 -16.76 -2.12
N LYS A 68 -19.80 -17.41 -1.38
CA LYS A 68 -19.45 -18.46 -0.40
C LYS A 68 -18.33 -18.01 0.58
N ASP A 69 -18.46 -16.79 1.10
CA ASP A 69 -17.49 -16.15 1.99
C ASP A 69 -16.09 -15.94 1.39
N MET A 70 -16.01 -15.93 0.05
CA MET A 70 -14.78 -15.64 -0.69
C MET A 70 -14.94 -14.35 -1.51
N GLU A 71 -13.90 -13.56 -1.53
CA GLU A 71 -13.84 -12.31 -2.29
C GLU A 71 -13.70 -12.58 -3.79
N THR A 72 -14.73 -12.22 -4.55
CA THR A 72 -14.75 -12.40 -6.00
C THR A 72 -14.75 -11.05 -6.71
N ALA A 73 -13.80 -10.83 -7.61
CA ALA A 73 -13.78 -9.63 -8.44
C ALA A 73 -14.88 -9.67 -9.51
N LYS A 74 -15.70 -8.65 -9.53
CA LYS A 74 -16.78 -8.43 -10.51
C LYS A 74 -16.47 -7.19 -11.35
N TYR A 75 -17.07 -7.16 -12.53
CA TYR A 75 -16.87 -6.09 -13.50
C TYR A 75 -18.23 -5.61 -14.02
N LYS A 76 -18.46 -4.29 -13.91
CA LYS A 76 -19.65 -3.63 -14.44
C LYS A 76 -19.24 -2.65 -15.52
N TRP A 77 -19.91 -2.71 -16.69
CA TRP A 77 -19.68 -1.75 -17.75
C TRP A 77 -20.30 -0.40 -17.40
N ASP A 78 -19.53 0.65 -17.56
CA ASP A 78 -19.97 2.03 -17.35
C ASP A 78 -20.18 2.74 -18.70
N ASN A 79 -20.86 3.87 -18.63
CA ASN A 79 -20.98 4.75 -19.79
C ASN A 79 -19.80 5.75 -19.82
N PRO A 80 -18.79 5.55 -20.69
CA PRO A 80 -17.60 6.39 -20.70
C PRO A 80 -17.90 7.86 -21.04
N VAL A 81 -18.98 8.12 -21.81
CA VAL A 81 -19.38 9.51 -22.15
C VAL A 81 -19.88 10.23 -20.92
N VAL A 82 -20.70 9.56 -20.09
CA VAL A 82 -21.23 10.14 -18.84
C VAL A 82 -20.07 10.41 -17.87
N LEU A 83 -19.16 9.44 -17.69
CA LEU A 83 -17.99 9.62 -16.82
C LEU A 83 -17.07 10.76 -17.30
N LEU A 84 -16.77 10.84 -18.58
CA LEU A 84 -15.96 11.92 -19.14
C LEU A 84 -16.63 13.30 -18.97
N LEU A 85 -17.95 13.39 -19.16
CA LEU A 85 -18.70 14.64 -18.94
C LEU A 85 -18.65 15.06 -17.47
N ILE A 86 -18.90 14.13 -16.53
CA ILE A 86 -18.86 14.41 -15.09
C ILE A 86 -17.44 14.84 -14.68
N THR A 87 -16.43 14.07 -15.08
CA THR A 87 -15.03 14.39 -14.79
C THR A 87 -14.64 15.75 -15.38
N GLY A 88 -15.04 16.03 -16.62
CA GLY A 88 -14.81 17.34 -17.26
C GLY A 88 -15.48 18.50 -16.49
N ILE A 89 -16.71 18.30 -16.02
CA ILE A 89 -17.43 19.29 -15.18
C ILE A 89 -16.69 19.49 -13.85
N VAL A 90 -16.30 18.41 -13.16
CA VAL A 90 -15.58 18.50 -11.89
C VAL A 90 -14.24 19.23 -12.07
N LEU A 91 -13.47 18.89 -13.09
CA LEU A 91 -12.20 19.56 -13.39
C LEU A 91 -12.40 21.05 -13.71
N LEU A 92 -13.44 21.39 -14.48
CA LEU A 92 -13.80 22.78 -14.76
C LEU A 92 -14.18 23.53 -13.49
N LEU A 93 -14.96 22.94 -12.61
CA LEU A 93 -15.34 23.52 -11.32
C LEU A 93 -14.11 23.72 -10.41
N LEU A 94 -13.22 22.74 -10.30
CA LEU A 94 -11.97 22.86 -9.57
C LEU A 94 -11.06 23.96 -10.15
N TYR A 95 -10.94 24.02 -11.47
CA TYR A 95 -10.22 25.10 -12.14
C TYR A 95 -10.84 26.46 -11.84
N ARG A 96 -12.15 26.62 -12.02
CA ARG A 96 -12.87 27.86 -11.69
C ARG A 96 -12.68 28.25 -10.24
N LEU A 97 -12.80 27.30 -9.32
CA LEU A 97 -12.58 27.52 -7.90
C LEU A 97 -11.15 28.01 -7.64
N SER A 98 -10.15 27.38 -8.23
CA SER A 98 -8.73 27.68 -8.00
C SER A 98 -8.31 29.12 -8.39
N VAL A 99 -9.05 29.75 -9.30
CA VAL A 99 -8.78 31.12 -9.75
C VAL A 99 -9.56 32.17 -8.93
N THR A 100 -10.48 31.75 -8.05
CA THR A 100 -11.26 32.71 -7.23
C THR A 100 -10.41 33.37 -6.15
N GLY A 101 -10.77 34.59 -5.77
CA GLY A 101 -10.18 35.29 -4.64
C GLY A 101 -10.38 34.55 -3.33
N TRP A 102 -11.56 33.96 -3.13
CA TRP A 102 -11.88 33.15 -1.95
C TRP A 102 -10.89 31.99 -1.79
N PHE A 103 -10.65 31.20 -2.83
CA PHE A 103 -9.72 30.07 -2.77
C PHE A 103 -8.29 30.53 -2.43
N ARG A 104 -7.85 31.64 -3.05
CA ARG A 104 -6.50 32.16 -2.79
C ARG A 104 -6.33 32.67 -1.37
N GLN A 105 -7.36 33.29 -0.79
CA GLN A 105 -7.33 33.88 0.54
C GLN A 105 -7.62 32.86 1.67
N THR A 106 -8.28 31.73 1.37
CA THR A 106 -8.64 30.74 2.39
C THR A 106 -7.44 29.85 2.72
N GLU A 107 -6.66 30.22 3.72
CA GLU A 107 -5.51 29.44 4.21
C GLU A 107 -5.92 28.19 5.01
N ARG A 108 -7.18 28.15 5.48
CA ARG A 108 -7.69 27.09 6.35
C ARG A 108 -8.25 25.87 5.61
N LEU A 109 -8.21 25.82 4.29
CA LEU A 109 -8.72 24.70 3.51
C LEU A 109 -8.14 23.35 3.93
N PRO A 110 -6.82 23.18 4.16
CA PRO A 110 -6.27 21.92 4.63
C PRO A 110 -6.80 21.50 6.01
N LEU A 111 -7.00 22.45 6.91
CA LEU A 111 -7.59 22.17 8.23
C LEU A 111 -9.08 21.75 8.10
N ILE A 112 -9.82 22.40 7.20
CA ILE A 112 -11.22 22.04 6.91
C ILE A 112 -11.29 20.62 6.36
N ALA A 113 -10.42 20.26 5.39
CA ALA A 113 -10.36 18.92 4.82
C ALA A 113 -10.01 17.85 5.86
N LEU A 114 -9.02 18.13 6.70
CA LEU A 114 -8.64 17.26 7.81
C LEU A 114 -9.83 17.03 8.78
N SER A 115 -10.51 18.12 9.19
CA SER A 115 -11.67 18.04 10.08
C SER A 115 -12.84 17.30 9.43
N PHE A 116 -13.07 17.52 8.13
CA PHE A 116 -14.10 16.83 7.35
C PHE A 116 -13.83 15.32 7.29
N GLY A 117 -12.61 14.90 6.90
CA GLY A 117 -12.25 13.49 6.80
C GLY A 117 -12.33 12.78 8.17
N THR A 118 -11.88 13.44 9.24
CA THR A 118 -12.01 12.94 10.61
C THR A 118 -13.49 12.77 11.00
N ALA A 119 -14.32 13.79 10.77
CA ALA A 119 -15.75 13.75 11.08
C ALA A 119 -16.49 12.70 10.24
N MET A 120 -16.19 12.60 8.94
CA MET A 120 -16.79 11.61 8.05
C MET A 120 -16.46 10.19 8.51
N SER A 121 -15.19 9.90 8.81
CA SER A 121 -14.77 8.60 9.35
C SER A 121 -15.47 8.27 10.67
N LEU A 122 -15.59 9.26 11.56
CA LEU A 122 -16.32 9.10 12.82
C LEU A 122 -17.81 8.79 12.59
N VAL A 123 -18.46 9.52 11.70
CA VAL A 123 -19.87 9.29 11.34
C VAL A 123 -20.04 7.87 10.77
N ILE A 124 -19.17 7.45 9.86
CA ILE A 124 -19.22 6.10 9.28
C ILE A 124 -19.09 5.03 10.37
N VAL A 125 -18.11 5.16 11.26
CA VAL A 125 -17.93 4.23 12.41
C VAL A 125 -19.20 4.14 13.26
N LEU A 126 -19.82 5.28 13.58
CA LEU A 126 -21.02 5.32 14.42
C LEU A 126 -22.27 4.77 13.70
N LEU A 127 -22.34 4.89 12.37
CA LEU A 127 -23.46 4.38 11.58
C LEU A 127 -23.34 2.88 11.28
N VAL A 128 -22.11 2.41 10.98
CA VAL A 128 -21.83 1.02 10.62
C VAL A 128 -21.73 0.12 11.83
N ARG A 129 -20.94 0.50 12.85
CA ARG A 129 -20.69 -0.28 14.07
C ARG A 129 -20.38 -1.75 13.78
N GLY A 130 -19.48 -1.97 12.82
CA GLY A 130 -19.11 -3.31 12.38
C GLY A 130 -18.33 -4.09 13.42
N THR A 131 -18.35 -5.41 13.30
CA THR A 131 -17.51 -6.34 14.07
C THR A 131 -16.19 -6.60 13.34
N ALA A 132 -15.25 -7.28 13.99
CA ALA A 132 -14.07 -7.81 13.30
C ALA A 132 -14.48 -8.88 12.29
N ILE A 133 -13.70 -9.03 11.22
CA ILE A 133 -13.93 -10.01 10.14
C ILE A 133 -12.61 -10.64 9.70
N CYS A 134 -12.68 -11.82 9.09
CA CYS A 134 -11.53 -12.52 8.52
C CYS A 134 -10.36 -12.64 9.51
N ASP A 135 -9.15 -12.34 9.06
CA ASP A 135 -7.95 -12.32 9.90
C ASP A 135 -8.09 -11.41 11.13
N GLY A 136 -8.81 -10.29 11.00
CA GLY A 136 -9.08 -9.38 12.12
C GLY A 136 -9.90 -10.03 13.22
N GLU A 137 -10.89 -10.84 12.88
CA GLU A 137 -11.67 -11.64 13.82
C GLU A 137 -10.80 -12.71 14.48
N THR A 138 -10.04 -13.46 13.69
CA THR A 138 -9.13 -14.50 14.21
C THR A 138 -8.12 -13.91 15.20
N VAL A 139 -7.47 -12.80 14.85
CA VAL A 139 -6.51 -12.13 15.74
C VAL A 139 -7.18 -11.59 17.01
N SER A 140 -8.41 -11.10 16.88
CA SER A 140 -9.23 -10.65 18.02
C SER A 140 -9.55 -11.80 18.99
N GLU A 141 -9.99 -12.95 18.46
CA GLU A 141 -10.29 -14.13 19.27
C GLU A 141 -9.03 -14.70 19.95
N ILE A 142 -7.89 -14.66 19.26
CA ILE A 142 -6.60 -15.05 19.87
C ILE A 142 -6.23 -14.09 21.01
N ALA A 143 -6.43 -12.78 20.84
CA ALA A 143 -6.17 -11.82 21.91
C ALA A 143 -7.04 -12.10 23.14
N VAL A 144 -8.32 -12.46 22.96
CA VAL A 144 -9.22 -12.88 24.05
C VAL A 144 -8.73 -14.17 24.70
N SER A 145 -8.31 -15.17 23.90
CA SER A 145 -7.76 -16.43 24.39
C SER A 145 -6.52 -16.20 25.25
N PHE A 146 -5.63 -15.29 24.84
CA PHE A 146 -4.42 -14.94 25.60
C PHE A 146 -4.74 -14.28 26.94
N MET A 147 -5.79 -13.47 27.01
CA MET A 147 -6.28 -12.90 28.27
C MET A 147 -6.77 -13.99 29.24
N GLN A 148 -7.25 -15.12 28.71
CA GLN A 148 -7.71 -16.28 29.47
C GLN A 148 -6.58 -17.28 29.80
N GLY A 149 -5.35 -17.01 29.36
CA GLY A 149 -4.20 -17.91 29.53
C GLY A 149 -4.16 -19.10 28.58
N ASN A 150 -4.96 -19.07 27.50
CA ASN A 150 -4.93 -20.08 26.45
C ASN A 150 -4.05 -19.59 25.27
N TYR A 151 -2.99 -20.36 24.98
CA TYR A 151 -2.00 -20.07 23.94
C TYR A 151 -2.01 -21.11 22.81
N ASP A 152 -3.11 -21.81 22.60
CA ASP A 152 -3.25 -22.85 21.57
C ASP A 152 -2.97 -22.34 20.15
N ALA A 153 -3.15 -21.04 19.91
CA ALA A 153 -2.83 -20.42 18.62
C ALA A 153 -1.36 -20.59 18.16
N PHE A 154 -0.45 -20.95 19.07
CA PHE A 154 0.93 -21.26 18.73
C PHE A 154 1.19 -22.74 18.42
N ARG A 155 0.20 -23.64 18.60
CA ARG A 155 0.35 -25.06 18.25
C ARG A 155 0.55 -25.22 16.74
N GLN A 156 1.26 -26.29 16.38
CA GLN A 156 1.53 -26.61 14.97
C GLN A 156 0.23 -26.67 14.14
N GLY A 157 0.20 -25.90 13.07
CA GLY A 157 -0.95 -25.79 12.17
C GLY A 157 -1.95 -24.70 12.53
N GLU A 158 -1.90 -24.15 13.74
CA GLU A 158 -2.77 -23.07 14.20
C GLU A 158 -2.36 -21.71 13.62
N TYR A 159 -3.17 -20.69 13.88
CA TYR A 159 -3.05 -19.40 13.19
C TYR A 159 -1.71 -18.70 13.43
N LEU A 160 -1.28 -18.49 14.66
CA LEU A 160 -0.01 -17.81 14.94
C LEU A 160 1.22 -18.71 14.69
N TYR A 161 1.05 -20.04 14.65
CA TYR A 161 2.09 -20.91 14.14
C TYR A 161 2.37 -20.65 12.64
N ASN A 162 1.32 -20.43 11.86
CA ASN A 162 1.40 -20.19 10.41
C ASN A 162 1.70 -18.72 10.10
N TYR A 163 1.03 -17.78 10.76
CA TYR A 163 1.09 -16.34 10.53
C TYR A 163 1.75 -15.62 11.71
N SER A 164 2.93 -16.05 12.09
CA SER A 164 3.68 -15.59 13.26
C SER A 164 3.88 -14.07 13.32
N PHE A 165 3.93 -13.39 12.17
CA PHE A 165 4.04 -11.93 12.07
C PHE A 165 2.81 -11.16 12.57
N GLN A 166 1.70 -11.82 12.90
CA GLN A 166 0.48 -11.19 13.42
C GLN A 166 0.52 -10.93 14.93
N ILE A 167 1.57 -11.39 15.63
CA ILE A 167 1.67 -11.25 17.08
C ILE A 167 1.63 -9.78 17.55
N GLY A 168 2.19 -8.84 16.76
CA GLY A 168 2.19 -7.44 17.12
C GLY A 168 0.77 -6.84 17.18
N LEU A 169 -0.08 -7.16 16.19
CA LEU A 169 -1.49 -6.77 16.20
C LEU A 169 -2.27 -7.48 17.29
N THR A 170 -2.01 -8.79 17.53
CA THR A 170 -2.62 -9.57 18.61
C THR A 170 -2.33 -8.93 19.96
N ALA A 171 -1.06 -8.60 20.24
CA ALA A 171 -0.65 -7.93 21.46
C ALA A 171 -1.31 -6.56 21.62
N PHE A 172 -1.42 -5.79 20.53
CA PHE A 172 -2.08 -4.50 20.55
C PHE A 172 -3.57 -4.62 20.89
N LEU A 173 -4.28 -5.59 20.32
CA LEU A 173 -5.68 -5.89 20.66
C LEU A 173 -5.83 -6.36 22.11
N GLU A 174 -4.94 -7.23 22.59
CA GLU A 174 -4.94 -7.67 24.00
C GLU A 174 -4.84 -6.47 24.94
N VAL A 175 -3.94 -5.53 24.67
CA VAL A 175 -3.82 -4.29 25.47
C VAL A 175 -5.10 -3.46 25.42
N ILE A 176 -5.69 -3.27 24.23
CA ILE A 176 -6.97 -2.53 24.11
C ILE A 176 -8.05 -3.22 24.95
N TYR A 177 -8.17 -4.54 24.88
CA TYR A 177 -9.22 -5.29 25.59
C TYR A 177 -9.03 -5.28 27.10
N HIS A 178 -7.81 -5.29 27.59
CA HIS A 178 -7.54 -5.11 29.02
C HIS A 178 -7.95 -3.72 29.51
N LEU A 179 -7.80 -2.69 28.69
CA LEU A 179 -8.11 -1.31 29.09
C LEU A 179 -9.59 -0.94 28.93
N THR A 180 -10.29 -1.54 27.95
CA THR A 180 -11.60 -1.05 27.50
C THR A 180 -12.70 -2.10 27.49
N GLY A 181 -12.36 -3.34 27.75
CA GLY A 181 -13.26 -4.49 27.69
C GLY A 181 -13.10 -5.33 26.43
N ILE A 182 -13.40 -6.64 26.59
CA ILE A 182 -13.24 -7.66 25.55
C ILE A 182 -14.10 -7.33 24.33
N ARG A 183 -13.49 -7.44 23.13
CA ARG A 183 -14.12 -7.17 21.83
C ARG A 183 -14.71 -5.77 21.72
N ASN A 184 -14.12 -4.78 22.40
CA ASN A 184 -14.53 -3.40 22.23
C ASN A 184 -14.02 -2.83 20.90
N TYR A 185 -14.61 -3.31 19.80
CA TYR A 185 -14.24 -2.91 18.43
C TYR A 185 -14.41 -1.41 18.19
N LEU A 186 -15.34 -0.77 18.88
CA LEU A 186 -15.58 0.67 18.72
C LEU A 186 -14.34 1.49 19.09
N VAL A 187 -13.62 1.10 20.16
CA VAL A 187 -12.36 1.78 20.54
C VAL A 187 -11.30 1.60 19.47
N PHE A 188 -11.16 0.40 18.90
CA PHE A 188 -10.24 0.17 17.80
C PHE A 188 -10.61 1.01 16.57
N GLN A 189 -11.89 1.11 16.25
CA GLN A 189 -12.40 1.93 15.16
C GLN A 189 -12.14 3.43 15.39
N PHE A 190 -12.21 3.91 16.63
CA PHE A 190 -11.79 5.28 16.95
C PHE A 190 -10.28 5.48 16.77
N ILE A 191 -9.45 4.48 17.08
CA ILE A 191 -8.02 4.53 16.75
C ILE A 191 -7.82 4.59 15.22
N ASN A 192 -8.64 3.87 14.45
CA ASN A 192 -8.63 3.98 12.99
C ASN A 192 -9.04 5.38 12.52
N VAL A 193 -10.02 6.04 13.14
CA VAL A 193 -10.35 7.45 12.82
C VAL A 193 -9.14 8.36 13.05
N MET A 194 -8.41 8.16 14.16
CA MET A 194 -7.16 8.89 14.40
C MET A 194 -6.08 8.57 13.37
N ALA A 195 -6.00 7.31 12.94
CA ALA A 195 -5.08 6.89 11.86
C ALA A 195 -5.43 7.56 10.52
N VAL A 196 -6.71 7.63 10.13
CA VAL A 196 -7.17 8.39 8.95
C VAL A 196 -6.77 9.86 9.08
N THR A 197 -6.99 10.47 10.25
CA THR A 197 -6.56 11.85 10.51
C THR A 197 -5.04 12.00 10.33
N GLY A 198 -4.25 11.05 10.83
CA GLY A 198 -2.80 11.01 10.64
C GLY A 198 -2.36 10.87 9.18
N ILE A 199 -3.08 10.08 8.39
CA ILE A 199 -2.85 9.91 6.94
C ILE A 199 -3.11 11.24 6.21
N LEU A 200 -4.27 11.86 6.42
CA LEU A 200 -4.66 13.14 5.81
C LEU A 200 -3.69 14.26 6.21
N PHE A 201 -3.34 14.33 7.49
CA PHE A 201 -2.33 15.28 7.98
C PHE A 201 -0.99 15.06 7.29
N SER A 202 -0.53 13.82 7.17
CA SER A 202 0.73 13.51 6.48
C SER A 202 0.69 13.89 5.01
N LEU A 203 -0.42 13.64 4.33
CA LEU A 203 -0.63 13.98 2.92
C LEU A 203 -0.56 15.51 2.72
N ASP A 204 -1.24 16.29 3.56
CA ASP A 204 -1.16 17.76 3.57
C ASP A 204 0.30 18.23 3.77
N GLN A 205 1.01 17.66 4.75
CA GLN A 205 2.39 18.04 5.02
C GLN A 205 3.35 17.64 3.89
N ILE A 206 3.15 16.48 3.26
CA ILE A 206 3.91 16.02 2.08
C ILE A 206 3.68 17.00 0.92
N THR A 207 2.43 17.33 0.66
CA THR A 207 2.05 18.27 -0.41
C THR A 207 2.63 19.67 -0.16
N LYS A 208 2.59 20.15 1.07
CA LYS A 208 3.23 21.41 1.51
C LYS A 208 4.74 21.40 1.27
N GLU A 209 5.40 20.26 1.49
CA GLU A 209 6.84 20.16 1.24
C GLU A 209 7.18 20.11 -0.25
N LEU A 210 6.35 19.52 -1.10
CA LEU A 210 6.71 19.25 -2.49
C LEU A 210 6.16 20.26 -3.49
N PHE A 211 5.05 20.91 -3.19
CA PHE A 211 4.28 21.69 -4.16
C PHE A 211 3.98 23.12 -3.67
N SER A 212 3.33 23.91 -4.54
CA SER A 212 2.87 25.25 -4.20
C SER A 212 1.63 25.21 -3.29
N GLU A 213 1.34 26.31 -2.61
CA GLU A 213 0.19 26.44 -1.72
C GLU A 213 -1.16 26.22 -2.46
N ASN A 214 -1.24 26.61 -3.74
CA ASN A 214 -2.44 26.34 -4.55
C ASN A 214 -2.65 24.82 -4.77
N VAL A 215 -1.58 24.09 -5.07
CA VAL A 215 -1.66 22.62 -5.21
C VAL A 215 -2.04 21.96 -3.90
N ARG A 216 -1.50 22.43 -2.77
CA ARG A 216 -1.86 21.97 -1.43
C ARG A 216 -3.35 22.17 -1.13
N LYS A 217 -3.91 23.32 -1.49
CA LYS A 217 -5.34 23.59 -1.32
C LYS A 217 -6.22 22.74 -2.23
N LEU A 218 -5.79 22.45 -3.44
CA LEU A 218 -6.49 21.52 -4.35
C LEU A 218 -6.44 20.10 -3.83
N GLU A 219 -5.29 19.65 -3.34
CA GLU A 219 -5.14 18.35 -2.68
C GLU A 219 -6.10 18.24 -1.49
N ALA A 220 -6.19 19.27 -0.63
CA ALA A 220 -7.09 19.30 0.50
C ALA A 220 -8.57 19.13 0.07
N ILE A 221 -9.00 19.73 -1.04
CA ILE A 221 -10.36 19.53 -1.58
C ILE A 221 -10.54 18.10 -2.10
N LEU A 222 -9.56 17.60 -2.85
CA LEU A 222 -9.61 16.23 -3.37
C LEU A 222 -9.62 15.19 -2.25
N SER A 223 -8.85 15.40 -1.18
CA SER A 223 -8.81 14.47 -0.05
C SER A 223 -10.17 14.30 0.65
N MET A 224 -11.08 15.28 0.57
CA MET A 224 -12.45 15.13 1.05
C MET A 224 -13.26 14.07 0.26
N GLY A 225 -12.86 13.72 -0.95
CA GLY A 225 -13.48 12.69 -1.79
C GLY A 225 -12.92 11.28 -1.56
N MET A 226 -11.94 11.08 -0.67
CA MET A 226 -11.32 9.78 -0.42
C MET A 226 -12.22 8.83 0.39
N LEU A 227 -13.43 8.59 -0.11
CA LEU A 227 -14.45 7.76 0.57
C LEU A 227 -13.94 6.37 0.98
N PRO A 228 -13.15 5.65 0.16
CA PRO A 228 -12.61 4.35 0.58
C PRO A 228 -11.78 4.44 1.86
N LEU A 229 -10.96 5.48 2.01
CA LEU A 229 -10.15 5.69 3.21
C LEU A 229 -11.04 5.88 4.46
N PHE A 230 -12.15 6.61 4.33
CA PHE A 230 -13.09 6.84 5.43
C PHE A 230 -13.87 5.58 5.78
N LEU A 231 -14.29 4.80 4.78
CA LEU A 231 -14.97 3.52 4.95
C LEU A 231 -14.08 2.48 5.65
N PHE A 232 -12.78 2.47 5.39
CA PHE A 232 -11.84 1.58 6.09
C PHE A 232 -11.71 1.86 7.58
N SER A 233 -12.18 2.98 8.11
CA SER A 233 -12.15 3.27 9.55
C SER A 233 -12.92 2.24 10.39
N THR A 234 -13.86 1.51 9.79
CA THR A 234 -14.63 0.44 10.43
C THR A 234 -13.88 -0.88 10.52
N PHE A 235 -12.84 -1.07 9.72
CA PHE A 235 -12.12 -2.33 9.58
C PHE A 235 -11.17 -2.58 10.76
N VAL A 236 -11.46 -3.61 11.56
CA VAL A 236 -10.68 -3.96 12.76
C VAL A 236 -9.46 -4.78 12.35
N TYR A 237 -8.48 -4.11 11.78
CA TYR A 237 -7.20 -4.69 11.36
C TYR A 237 -6.09 -3.62 11.31
N GLY A 238 -4.82 -4.04 11.22
CA GLY A 238 -3.68 -3.15 11.37
C GLY A 238 -3.38 -2.19 10.21
N ASP A 239 -4.15 -2.23 9.12
CA ASP A 239 -3.81 -1.52 7.87
C ASP A 239 -3.76 0.00 8.04
N LEU A 240 -4.83 0.63 8.53
CA LEU A 240 -4.86 2.09 8.67
C LEU A 240 -3.82 2.61 9.67
N ILE A 241 -3.63 1.90 10.77
CA ILE A 241 -2.64 2.28 11.79
C ILE A 241 -1.24 2.19 11.20
N GLY A 242 -0.92 1.08 10.53
CA GLY A 242 0.35 0.91 9.82
C GLY A 242 0.57 1.99 8.77
N TRP A 243 -0.44 2.29 7.95
CA TRP A 243 -0.39 3.34 6.93
C TRP A 243 -0.16 4.72 7.51
N ALA A 244 -0.81 5.08 8.63
CA ALA A 244 -0.61 6.35 9.29
C ALA A 244 0.85 6.54 9.71
N PHE A 245 1.45 5.54 10.35
CA PHE A 245 2.86 5.57 10.71
C PHE A 245 3.78 5.61 9.48
N GLY A 246 3.46 4.86 8.43
CA GLY A 246 4.20 4.86 7.17
C GLY A 246 4.18 6.23 6.50
N MET A 247 3.02 6.88 6.39
CA MET A 247 2.87 8.21 5.79
C MET A 247 3.58 9.29 6.61
N LEU A 248 3.50 9.23 7.95
CA LEU A 248 4.28 10.10 8.83
C LEU A 248 5.79 9.92 8.64
N ALA A 249 6.26 8.67 8.46
CA ALA A 249 7.67 8.39 8.18
C ALA A 249 8.10 8.98 6.83
N ILE A 250 7.29 8.87 5.78
CA ILE A 250 7.54 9.48 4.46
C ILE A 250 7.62 11.00 4.59
N TRP A 251 6.70 11.63 5.32
CA TRP A 251 6.79 13.07 5.58
C TRP A 251 8.09 13.46 6.29
N GLN A 252 8.48 12.74 7.35
CA GLN A 252 9.76 13.00 8.05
C GLN A 252 10.96 12.77 7.13
N MET A 253 10.90 11.79 6.21
CA MET A 253 11.92 11.58 5.18
C MET A 253 12.05 12.80 4.27
N LEU A 254 10.98 13.38 3.79
CA LEU A 254 11.01 14.60 2.98
C LEU A 254 11.59 15.79 3.76
N CYS A 255 11.23 15.93 5.04
CA CYS A 255 11.84 16.93 5.91
C CYS A 255 13.36 16.73 6.04
N TYR A 256 13.83 15.48 6.17
CA TYR A 256 15.23 15.14 6.18
C TYR A 256 15.94 15.50 4.86
N LEU A 257 15.35 15.13 3.73
CA LEU A 257 15.93 15.40 2.41
C LEU A 257 16.14 16.91 2.15
N LYS A 258 15.23 17.75 2.67
CA LYS A 258 15.27 19.21 2.49
C LYS A 258 16.11 19.94 3.51
N ARG A 259 15.93 19.62 4.80
CA ARG A 259 16.47 20.43 5.91
C ARG A 259 17.70 19.80 6.54
N ASP A 260 17.99 18.55 6.21
CA ASP A 260 18.99 17.70 6.88
C ASP A 260 18.74 17.59 8.40
N GLY A 261 19.38 16.66 9.07
CA GLY A 261 19.36 16.56 10.54
C GLY A 261 18.93 15.20 11.06
N GLY A 262 19.72 14.67 11.97
CA GLY A 262 19.54 13.34 12.57
C GLY A 262 18.22 13.16 13.32
N LYS A 263 17.61 14.25 13.82
CA LYS A 263 16.31 14.21 14.51
C LYS A 263 15.20 13.65 13.63
N TYR A 264 15.21 13.94 12.33
CA TYR A 264 14.22 13.40 11.39
C TYR A 264 14.41 11.88 11.20
N LEU A 265 15.68 11.46 11.07
CA LEU A 265 16.03 10.05 10.90
C LEU A 265 15.65 9.22 12.14
N LEU A 266 15.81 9.77 13.35
CA LEU A 266 15.38 9.12 14.58
C LEU A 266 13.85 9.00 14.65
N ARG A 267 13.11 10.06 14.29
CA ARG A 267 11.63 10.01 14.21
C ARG A 267 11.15 8.96 13.22
N ILE A 268 11.81 8.85 12.05
CA ILE A 268 11.54 7.81 11.07
C ILE A 268 11.71 6.43 11.68
N ALA A 269 12.80 6.17 12.41
CA ALA A 269 13.04 4.87 13.03
C ALA A 269 11.92 4.48 14.00
N VAL A 270 11.46 5.41 14.85
CA VAL A 270 10.35 5.18 15.78
C VAL A 270 9.03 4.94 15.04
N LEU A 271 8.69 5.79 14.07
CA LEU A 271 7.44 5.66 13.30
C LEU A 271 7.39 4.34 12.53
N LEU A 272 8.50 3.94 11.90
CA LEU A 272 8.59 2.66 11.19
C LEU A 272 8.48 1.48 12.17
N ALA A 273 9.09 1.57 13.35
CA ALA A 273 8.97 0.51 14.36
C ALA A 273 7.51 0.33 14.79
N CYS A 274 6.81 1.42 15.13
CA CYS A 274 5.38 1.35 15.47
C CYS A 274 4.54 0.78 14.33
N GLY A 275 4.78 1.23 13.09
CA GLY A 275 4.03 0.76 11.93
C GLY A 275 4.28 -0.71 11.61
N ILE A 276 5.54 -1.17 11.63
CA ILE A 276 5.93 -2.55 11.29
C ILE A 276 5.42 -3.56 12.32
N VAL A 277 5.44 -3.19 13.61
CA VAL A 277 4.89 -4.03 14.68
C VAL A 277 3.40 -4.31 14.45
N ILE A 278 2.63 -3.31 14.08
CA ILE A 278 1.19 -3.45 13.85
C ILE A 278 0.89 -4.11 12.49
N LYS A 279 1.66 -3.73 11.45
CA LYS A 279 1.45 -4.23 10.07
C LYS A 279 2.79 -4.42 9.37
N SER A 280 3.21 -5.65 9.20
CA SER A 280 4.50 -6.01 8.61
C SER A 280 4.72 -5.46 7.19
N ASN A 281 3.66 -5.15 6.42
CA ASN A 281 3.75 -4.56 5.09
C ASN A 281 4.45 -3.19 5.08
N ILE A 282 4.52 -2.49 6.22
CA ILE A 282 5.23 -1.21 6.34
C ILE A 282 6.76 -1.38 6.13
N ASN A 283 7.27 -2.61 6.13
CA ASN A 283 8.64 -2.89 5.67
C ASN A 283 8.91 -2.39 4.24
N ILE A 284 7.89 -2.26 3.38
CA ILE A 284 8.04 -1.67 2.04
C ILE A 284 8.43 -0.19 2.17
N VAL A 285 7.81 0.53 3.10
CA VAL A 285 8.15 1.94 3.39
C VAL A 285 9.56 2.05 3.98
N LEU A 286 9.94 1.12 4.87
CA LEU A 286 11.31 1.06 5.41
C LEU A 286 12.34 0.95 4.29
N VAL A 287 12.15 0.03 3.34
CA VAL A 287 13.06 -0.15 2.21
C VAL A 287 13.16 1.14 1.37
N ALA A 288 12.02 1.76 1.04
CA ALA A 288 11.98 3.00 0.28
C ALA A 288 12.71 4.16 0.99
N VAL A 289 12.49 4.30 2.30
CA VAL A 289 13.16 5.32 3.13
C VAL A 289 14.66 5.07 3.22
N VAL A 290 15.09 3.82 3.43
CA VAL A 290 16.52 3.45 3.48
C VAL A 290 17.21 3.82 2.17
N ILE A 291 16.61 3.48 1.03
CA ILE A 291 17.13 3.85 -0.30
C ILE A 291 17.25 5.38 -0.43
N ALA A 292 16.21 6.13 -0.05
CA ALA A 292 16.23 7.59 -0.11
C ALA A 292 17.34 8.21 0.79
N VAL A 293 17.51 7.68 2.00
CA VAL A 293 18.56 8.10 2.93
C VAL A 293 19.94 7.79 2.36
N LEU A 294 20.15 6.58 1.83
CA LEU A 294 21.41 6.19 1.18
C LEU A 294 21.75 7.14 0.03
N LEU A 295 20.83 7.36 -0.89
CA LEU A 295 21.04 8.25 -2.04
C LEU A 295 21.40 9.68 -1.57
N ASN A 296 20.67 10.23 -0.59
CA ASN A 296 20.95 11.56 -0.04
C ASN A 296 22.32 11.63 0.64
N CYS A 297 22.71 10.61 1.41
CA CYS A 297 24.00 10.53 2.07
C CYS A 297 25.16 10.55 1.07
N PHE A 298 25.08 9.73 0.01
CA PHE A 298 26.09 9.71 -1.05
C PHE A 298 26.11 11.01 -1.86
N GLN A 299 24.93 11.57 -2.16
CA GLN A 299 24.83 12.80 -2.93
C GLN A 299 25.42 14.00 -2.19
N LYS A 300 25.13 14.12 -0.89
CA LYS A 300 25.59 15.24 -0.03
C LYS A 300 26.87 14.95 0.73
N ARG A 301 27.46 13.77 0.54
CA ARG A 301 28.67 13.28 1.26
C ARG A 301 28.52 13.29 2.78
N LYS A 302 27.31 13.03 3.29
CA LYS A 302 26.98 13.03 4.73
C LYS A 302 26.98 11.60 5.30
N TYR A 303 28.09 10.91 5.22
CA TYR A 303 28.22 9.50 5.59
C TYR A 303 27.86 9.21 7.07
N ARG A 304 27.98 10.18 7.96
CA ARG A 304 27.55 10.02 9.37
C ARG A 304 26.06 9.71 9.50
N HIS A 305 25.23 10.14 8.56
CA HIS A 305 23.80 9.85 8.58
C HIS A 305 23.48 8.39 8.22
N LEU A 306 24.43 7.65 7.64
CA LEU A 306 24.27 6.20 7.41
C LEU A 306 24.13 5.43 8.73
N LEU A 307 24.68 5.93 9.82
CA LEU A 307 24.54 5.31 11.15
C LEU A 307 23.08 5.25 11.62
N TYR A 308 22.20 6.14 11.13
CA TYR A 308 20.78 6.12 11.48
C TYR A 308 19.98 5.03 10.74
N ILE A 309 20.54 4.41 9.69
CA ILE A 309 19.93 3.26 9.04
C ILE A 309 19.87 2.08 10.02
N LEU A 310 20.89 1.95 10.87
CA LEU A 310 20.95 0.89 11.87
C LEU A 310 19.73 0.92 12.82
N PRO A 311 19.40 2.02 13.53
CA PRO A 311 18.19 2.07 14.34
C PRO A 311 16.89 1.93 13.52
N MET A 312 16.83 2.35 12.24
CA MET A 312 15.65 2.12 11.40
C MET A 312 15.36 0.63 11.17
N ILE A 313 16.41 -0.18 11.07
CA ILE A 313 16.29 -1.63 10.88
C ILE A 313 16.18 -2.35 12.23
N LEU A 314 17.01 -2.00 13.20
CA LEU A 314 17.08 -2.74 14.47
C LEU A 314 15.90 -2.46 15.39
N LEU A 315 15.36 -1.24 15.43
CA LEU A 315 14.27 -0.91 16.35
C LEU A 315 13.00 -1.74 16.08
N PRO A 316 12.50 -1.86 14.83
CA PRO A 316 11.38 -2.76 14.54
C PRO A 316 11.67 -4.23 14.92
N VAL A 317 12.87 -4.71 14.61
CA VAL A 317 13.29 -6.08 14.97
C VAL A 317 13.29 -6.27 16.49
N MET A 318 13.88 -5.34 17.23
CA MET A 318 13.92 -5.41 18.71
C MET A 318 12.51 -5.35 19.31
N CYS A 319 11.63 -4.49 18.80
CA CYS A 319 10.25 -4.41 19.26
C CYS A 319 9.49 -5.72 19.02
N ASN A 320 9.59 -6.30 17.81
CA ASN A 320 8.97 -7.58 17.51
C ASN A 320 9.54 -8.69 18.38
N SER A 321 10.88 -8.81 18.47
CA SER A 321 11.52 -9.84 19.30
C SER A 321 11.18 -9.69 20.79
N ALA A 322 10.99 -8.46 21.29
CA ALA A 322 10.54 -8.26 22.67
C ALA A 322 9.10 -8.78 22.88
N ILE A 323 8.19 -8.50 21.93
CA ILE A 323 6.81 -9.01 21.98
C ILE A 323 6.83 -10.54 21.88
N GLU A 324 7.54 -11.10 20.90
CA GLU A 324 7.71 -12.57 20.74
C GLU A 324 8.23 -13.22 22.02
N GLY A 325 9.27 -12.64 22.64
CA GLY A 325 9.85 -13.13 23.89
C GLY A 325 8.86 -13.14 25.06
N ILE A 326 8.01 -12.10 25.18
CA ILE A 326 6.94 -12.06 26.19
C ILE A 326 5.99 -13.24 26.00
N TYR A 327 5.55 -13.51 24.76
CA TYR A 327 4.61 -14.61 24.51
C TYR A 327 5.25 -15.99 24.57
N VAL A 328 6.52 -16.14 24.18
CA VAL A 328 7.29 -17.37 24.40
C VAL A 328 7.30 -17.71 25.89
N GLN A 329 7.60 -16.74 26.76
CA GLN A 329 7.59 -16.94 28.20
C GLN A 329 6.21 -17.26 28.77
N ARG A 330 5.17 -16.50 28.35
CA ARG A 330 3.78 -16.69 28.83
C ARG A 330 3.20 -18.03 28.40
N ALA A 331 3.53 -18.48 27.19
CA ALA A 331 3.03 -19.74 26.63
C ALA A 331 3.90 -20.96 26.95
N GLY A 332 5.06 -20.76 27.59
CA GLY A 332 5.98 -21.87 27.92
C GLY A 332 6.59 -22.53 26.68
N LEU A 333 6.84 -21.75 25.59
CA LEU A 333 7.41 -22.27 24.36
C LEU A 333 8.94 -22.29 24.42
N ASP A 334 9.56 -23.28 23.77
CA ASP A 334 11.02 -23.33 23.62
C ASP A 334 11.52 -22.21 22.68
N ARG A 335 10.75 -21.92 21.65
CA ARG A 335 11.03 -20.86 20.67
C ARG A 335 9.76 -20.32 20.02
N TYR A 336 9.83 -19.11 19.52
CA TYR A 336 8.74 -18.51 18.76
C TYR A 336 8.59 -19.19 17.37
N PRO A 337 7.36 -19.46 16.88
CA PRO A 337 7.15 -20.06 15.56
C PRO A 337 7.69 -19.20 14.42
N GLU A 338 8.38 -19.82 13.47
CA GLU A 338 8.94 -19.10 12.32
C GLU A 338 7.90 -18.72 11.25
N GLY A 339 6.76 -19.38 11.27
CA GLY A 339 5.67 -19.18 10.31
C GLY A 339 5.93 -19.74 8.91
N ILE A 340 4.96 -19.58 8.05
CA ILE A 340 5.01 -19.97 6.64
C ILE A 340 6.16 -19.24 5.93
N PRO A 341 6.97 -19.93 5.08
CA PRO A 341 8.03 -19.27 4.32
C PRO A 341 7.45 -18.24 3.34
N LYS A 342 8.07 -17.07 3.25
CA LYS A 342 7.59 -15.97 2.37
C LYS A 342 7.43 -16.37 0.90
N LEU A 343 8.20 -17.34 0.44
CA LEU A 343 8.10 -17.85 -0.93
C LEU A 343 6.73 -18.46 -1.24
N ALA A 344 6.00 -18.95 -0.23
CA ALA A 344 4.65 -19.48 -0.41
C ALA A 344 3.64 -18.39 -0.83
N TRP A 345 3.80 -17.14 -0.35
CA TRP A 345 2.99 -16.02 -0.85
C TRP A 345 3.35 -15.63 -2.28
N VAL A 346 4.63 -15.72 -2.65
CA VAL A 346 5.06 -15.45 -4.03
C VAL A 346 4.45 -16.51 -4.96
N ALA A 347 4.53 -17.80 -4.59
CA ALA A 347 3.92 -18.88 -5.37
C ALA A 347 2.40 -18.72 -5.48
N MET A 348 1.71 -18.45 -4.36
CA MET A 348 0.28 -18.19 -4.34
C MET A 348 -0.11 -17.03 -5.25
N SER A 349 0.70 -15.98 -5.30
CA SER A 349 0.41 -14.81 -6.12
C SER A 349 0.48 -15.05 -7.63
N MET A 350 0.96 -16.22 -8.08
CA MET A 350 1.05 -16.63 -9.49
C MET A 350 -0.01 -17.69 -9.85
N GLN A 351 -1.02 -17.87 -9.01
CA GLN A 351 -2.09 -18.86 -9.21
C GLN A 351 -3.44 -18.18 -9.45
N GLU A 352 -4.29 -18.83 -10.22
CA GLU A 352 -5.73 -18.60 -10.19
C GLU A 352 -6.30 -19.27 -8.94
N GLY A 353 -7.31 -18.64 -8.35
CA GLY A 353 -8.13 -19.33 -7.36
C GLY A 353 -8.95 -20.43 -8.02
N ASP A 354 -9.49 -21.35 -7.21
CA ASP A 354 -10.37 -22.40 -7.68
C ASP A 354 -11.61 -21.86 -8.42
N GLU A 355 -12.24 -22.72 -9.25
CA GLU A 355 -13.44 -22.42 -10.02
C GLU A 355 -14.60 -21.97 -9.12
N GLY A 356 -14.55 -20.84 -8.56
CA GLY A 356 -15.62 -20.41 -7.65
C GLY A 356 -15.40 -19.09 -7.00
N GLY A 357 -14.19 -18.46 -7.10
CA GLY A 357 -14.27 -17.22 -6.48
C GLY A 357 -13.05 -16.37 -6.26
N TYR A 358 -11.89 -16.92 -6.08
CA TYR A 358 -10.74 -16.04 -5.80
C TYR A 358 -10.30 -15.24 -7.02
N ALA A 359 -10.02 -13.97 -6.82
CA ALA A 359 -9.41 -13.16 -7.86
C ALA A 359 -7.97 -13.65 -8.17
N CYS A 360 -7.56 -13.56 -9.44
CA CYS A 360 -6.23 -13.98 -9.87
C CYS A 360 -5.12 -13.33 -9.04
N GLY A 361 -4.26 -14.16 -8.44
CA GLY A 361 -3.12 -13.71 -7.64
C GLY A 361 -3.46 -13.13 -6.26
N TRP A 362 -4.69 -13.33 -5.80
CA TRP A 362 -5.14 -13.03 -4.44
C TRP A 362 -4.92 -14.23 -3.51
N TYR A 363 -5.28 -14.06 -2.23
CA TYR A 363 -5.24 -15.14 -1.26
C TYR A 363 -6.19 -16.26 -1.69
N ASN A 364 -5.67 -17.49 -1.74
CA ASN A 364 -6.40 -18.70 -2.12
C ASN A 364 -6.12 -19.90 -1.20
N GLY A 365 -5.46 -19.67 -0.07
CA GLY A 365 -5.11 -20.71 0.90
C GLY A 365 -3.90 -21.59 0.52
N TYR A 366 -3.31 -21.43 -0.65
CA TYR A 366 -2.15 -22.23 -1.09
C TYR A 366 -0.99 -22.19 -0.11
N ASN A 367 -0.66 -21.02 0.42
CA ASN A 367 0.43 -20.83 1.38
C ASN A 367 0.28 -21.70 2.62
N TRP A 368 -0.92 -21.76 3.18
CA TRP A 368 -1.25 -22.61 4.31
C TRP A 368 -1.27 -24.10 3.92
N ALA A 369 -1.91 -24.42 2.81
CA ALA A 369 -2.03 -25.81 2.33
C ALA A 369 -0.65 -26.43 2.02
N VAL A 370 0.22 -25.73 1.29
CA VAL A 370 1.54 -26.24 0.93
C VAL A 370 2.43 -26.43 2.18
N TYR A 371 2.28 -25.58 3.21
CA TYR A 371 3.04 -25.70 4.44
C TYR A 371 2.60 -26.93 5.24
N GLY A 372 1.29 -27.15 5.38
CA GLY A 372 0.74 -28.35 6.04
C GLY A 372 1.07 -29.63 5.28
N GLN A 373 0.94 -29.65 3.94
CA GLN A 373 1.28 -30.82 3.11
C GLN A 373 2.76 -31.24 3.20
N ASN A 374 3.64 -30.30 3.50
CA ASN A 374 5.06 -30.58 3.72
C ASN A 374 5.41 -30.78 5.21
N GLY A 375 4.43 -31.14 6.07
CA GLY A 375 4.65 -31.42 7.49
C GLY A 375 5.17 -30.23 8.29
N PHE A 376 4.90 -29.02 7.85
CA PHE A 376 5.38 -27.77 8.43
C PHE A 376 6.91 -27.60 8.38
N ASP A 377 7.58 -28.32 7.46
CA ASP A 377 8.99 -28.12 7.16
C ASP A 377 9.16 -26.96 6.16
N ARG A 378 9.90 -25.92 6.58
CA ARG A 378 10.13 -24.73 5.76
C ARG A 378 10.92 -25.00 4.50
N THR A 379 11.96 -25.86 4.61
CA THR A 379 12.84 -26.19 3.47
C THR A 379 12.11 -27.00 2.42
N ALA A 380 11.33 -28.00 2.85
CA ALA A 380 10.50 -28.79 1.95
C ALA A 380 9.43 -27.92 1.28
N THR A 381 8.79 -27.01 2.05
CA THR A 381 7.80 -26.05 1.55
C THR A 381 8.40 -25.10 0.50
N GLU A 382 9.59 -24.54 0.76
CA GLU A 382 10.27 -23.66 -0.20
C GLU A 382 10.60 -24.38 -1.50
N LYS A 383 11.04 -25.64 -1.45
CA LYS A 383 11.27 -26.47 -2.64
C LYS A 383 9.97 -26.68 -3.43
N ALA A 384 8.87 -27.02 -2.77
CA ALA A 384 7.57 -27.18 -3.41
C ALA A 384 7.07 -25.85 -4.05
N CYS A 385 7.27 -24.72 -3.38
CA CYS A 385 6.96 -23.40 -3.92
C CYS A 385 7.79 -23.05 -5.16
N VAL A 386 9.09 -23.35 -5.17
CA VAL A 386 9.95 -23.15 -6.35
C VAL A 386 9.44 -23.97 -7.53
N GLU A 387 9.05 -25.21 -7.31
CA GLU A 387 8.53 -26.07 -8.39
C GLU A 387 7.20 -25.54 -8.92
N ASN A 388 6.28 -25.12 -8.05
CA ASN A 388 5.04 -24.48 -8.44
C ASN A 388 5.27 -23.19 -9.25
N LEU A 389 6.22 -22.34 -8.82
CA LEU A 389 6.58 -21.14 -9.57
C LEU A 389 7.13 -21.45 -10.96
N LYS A 390 7.96 -22.50 -11.12
CA LYS A 390 8.45 -22.93 -12.44
C LYS A 390 7.29 -23.36 -13.33
N GLN A 391 6.33 -24.12 -12.80
CA GLN A 391 5.15 -24.56 -13.54
C GLN A 391 4.31 -23.37 -13.98
N SER A 392 4.01 -22.43 -13.07
CA SER A 392 3.26 -21.21 -13.39
C SER A 392 3.95 -20.36 -14.45
N LEU A 393 5.26 -20.14 -14.32
CA LEU A 393 6.06 -19.39 -15.30
C LEU A 393 6.11 -20.10 -16.66
N SER A 394 6.29 -21.44 -16.67
CA SER A 394 6.25 -22.24 -17.90
C SER A 394 4.90 -22.08 -18.59
N ARG A 395 3.80 -22.17 -17.86
CA ARG A 395 2.45 -21.99 -18.41
C ARG A 395 2.27 -20.59 -19.01
N PHE A 396 2.73 -19.54 -18.34
CA PHE A 396 2.64 -18.16 -18.86
C PHE A 396 3.47 -17.97 -20.15
N LEU A 397 4.59 -18.66 -20.28
CA LEU A 397 5.42 -18.57 -21.48
C LEU A 397 4.81 -19.33 -22.67
N HIS A 398 4.18 -20.47 -22.44
CA HIS A 398 3.60 -21.31 -23.50
C HIS A 398 2.16 -20.92 -23.86
N GLU A 399 1.38 -20.45 -22.89
CA GLU A 399 -0.03 -20.06 -23.05
C GLU A 399 -0.20 -18.53 -22.97
N GLN A 400 0.28 -17.79 -23.97
CA GLN A 400 0.31 -16.31 -23.94
C GLN A 400 -1.07 -15.68 -23.72
N LYS A 401 -2.14 -16.24 -24.34
CA LYS A 401 -3.53 -15.74 -24.14
C LYS A 401 -3.98 -15.89 -22.69
N TYR A 402 -3.64 -17.02 -22.06
CA TYR A 402 -3.88 -17.27 -20.66
C TYR A 402 -3.12 -16.27 -19.78
N ALA A 403 -1.82 -16.08 -20.03
CA ALA A 403 -0.99 -15.15 -19.31
C ALA A 403 -1.54 -13.72 -19.36
N LEU A 404 -1.89 -13.23 -20.55
CA LEU A 404 -2.49 -11.89 -20.71
C LEU A 404 -3.80 -11.74 -19.91
N ASN A 405 -4.69 -12.73 -19.97
CA ASN A 405 -5.94 -12.71 -19.22
C ASN A 405 -5.70 -12.75 -17.70
N TYR A 406 -4.76 -13.60 -17.25
CA TYR A 406 -4.36 -13.71 -15.85
C TYR A 406 -3.86 -12.37 -15.30
N PHE A 407 -2.83 -11.79 -15.93
CA PHE A 407 -2.24 -10.53 -15.48
C PHE A 407 -3.21 -9.36 -15.63
N TYR A 408 -4.08 -9.36 -16.64
CA TYR A 408 -5.14 -8.37 -16.77
C TYR A 408 -6.10 -8.43 -15.57
N LYS A 409 -6.62 -9.61 -15.23
CA LYS A 409 -7.51 -9.80 -14.08
C LYS A 409 -6.81 -9.45 -12.76
N LYS A 410 -5.57 -9.92 -12.58
CA LYS A 410 -4.76 -9.61 -11.41
C LYS A 410 -4.56 -8.10 -11.25
N PHE A 411 -4.16 -7.42 -12.32
CA PHE A 411 -3.92 -5.99 -12.30
C PHE A 411 -5.20 -5.19 -12.01
N THR A 412 -6.28 -5.49 -12.74
CA THR A 412 -7.54 -4.75 -12.57
C THR A 412 -8.19 -4.96 -11.21
N SER A 413 -8.12 -6.17 -10.65
CA SER A 413 -8.64 -6.42 -9.30
C SER A 413 -7.87 -5.67 -8.21
N GLN A 414 -6.57 -5.42 -8.40
CA GLN A 414 -5.73 -4.75 -7.40
C GLN A 414 -5.68 -3.23 -7.56
N TRP A 415 -5.75 -2.71 -8.80
CA TRP A 415 -5.47 -1.30 -9.09
C TRP A 415 -6.64 -0.54 -9.70
N ASN A 416 -7.69 -1.25 -10.14
CA ASN A 416 -8.84 -0.64 -10.79
C ASN A 416 -10.14 -0.80 -10.00
N ALA A 417 -10.07 -1.30 -8.77
CA ALA A 417 -11.19 -1.32 -7.85
C ALA A 417 -11.23 0.03 -7.10
N PRO A 418 -12.21 0.89 -7.36
CA PRO A 418 -12.21 2.26 -6.84
C PRO A 418 -12.45 2.34 -5.35
N ASP A 419 -13.01 1.29 -4.76
CA ASP A 419 -13.31 1.19 -3.34
C ASP A 419 -12.20 0.51 -2.52
N PHE A 420 -11.18 -0.06 -3.16
CA PHE A 420 -10.09 -0.80 -2.49
C PHE A 420 -10.62 -1.85 -1.49
N GLN A 421 -11.71 -2.54 -1.81
CA GLN A 421 -12.44 -3.47 -0.93
C GLN A 421 -13.14 -2.82 0.29
N ALA A 422 -13.21 -1.51 0.39
CA ALA A 422 -13.85 -0.87 1.52
C ALA A 422 -15.34 -1.23 1.61
N MET A 423 -16.03 -1.38 0.48
CA MET A 423 -17.45 -1.75 0.45
C MET A 423 -17.66 -3.17 0.96
N ILE A 424 -16.97 -4.16 0.40
CA ILE A 424 -17.12 -5.56 0.81
C ILE A 424 -16.72 -5.78 2.28
N SER A 425 -15.69 -5.07 2.77
CA SER A 425 -15.29 -5.12 4.18
C SER A 425 -16.41 -4.60 5.09
N ASN A 426 -17.08 -3.51 4.70
CA ASN A 426 -18.21 -2.97 5.45
C ASN A 426 -19.46 -3.86 5.38
N GLU A 427 -19.76 -4.44 4.21
CA GLU A 427 -20.83 -5.43 4.05
C GLU A 427 -20.60 -6.63 4.98
N TRP A 428 -19.39 -7.13 5.04
CA TRP A 428 -19.05 -8.30 5.86
C TRP A 428 -19.11 -8.00 7.35
N CYS A 429 -18.47 -6.91 7.82
CA CYS A 429 -18.42 -6.57 9.23
C CYS A 429 -19.81 -6.21 9.82
N THR A 430 -20.82 -5.92 8.97
CA THR A 430 -22.18 -5.63 9.41
C THR A 430 -23.09 -6.86 9.50
N ARG A 431 -22.70 -8.01 8.92
CA ARG A 431 -23.54 -9.23 8.91
C ARG A 431 -23.93 -9.70 10.30
N HIS A 432 -23.03 -9.57 11.27
CA HIS A 432 -23.24 -9.98 12.66
C HIS A 432 -23.43 -8.81 13.62
N SER A 433 -23.47 -7.57 13.10
CA SER A 433 -23.71 -6.39 13.92
C SER A 433 -25.19 -6.12 14.14
N LEU A 434 -25.60 -6.05 15.40
CA LEU A 434 -26.96 -5.66 15.80
C LEU A 434 -27.16 -4.14 15.81
N HIS A 435 -26.10 -3.38 15.62
CA HIS A 435 -26.09 -1.91 15.82
C HIS A 435 -25.96 -1.11 14.52
N THR A 436 -25.87 -1.78 13.37
CA THR A 436 -25.80 -1.10 12.07
C THR A 436 -27.09 -0.38 11.75
N THR A 437 -26.99 0.91 11.45
CA THR A 437 -28.17 1.75 11.15
C THR A 437 -28.79 1.44 9.78
N GLY A 438 -30.10 1.78 9.60
CA GLY A 438 -30.77 1.63 8.31
C GLY A 438 -30.10 2.45 7.20
N ILE A 439 -29.57 3.63 7.51
CA ILE A 439 -28.82 4.46 6.55
C ILE A 439 -27.58 3.72 6.06
N ALA A 440 -26.79 3.14 6.97
CA ALA A 440 -25.62 2.36 6.58
C ALA A 440 -26.00 1.15 5.72
N LYS A 441 -27.06 0.44 6.08
CA LYS A 441 -27.57 -0.71 5.29
C LYS A 441 -27.95 -0.29 3.88
N TRP A 442 -28.63 0.84 3.71
CA TRP A 442 -29.00 1.36 2.40
C TRP A 442 -27.76 1.62 1.51
N PHE A 443 -26.71 2.23 2.08
CA PHE A 443 -25.47 2.47 1.35
C PHE A 443 -24.64 1.21 1.09
N LEU A 444 -24.78 0.15 1.89
CA LEU A 444 -23.97 -1.05 1.76
C LEU A 444 -24.65 -2.13 0.91
N PHE A 445 -25.98 -2.25 0.97
CA PHE A 445 -26.70 -3.39 0.39
C PHE A 445 -27.79 -3.04 -0.62
N GLU A 446 -28.22 -1.78 -0.68
CA GLU A 446 -29.34 -1.34 -1.51
C GLU A 446 -28.88 -0.38 -2.61
N GLU A 447 -29.78 0.49 -3.14
CA GLU A 447 -29.47 1.40 -4.23
C GLU A 447 -28.29 2.35 -3.94
N GLY A 448 -28.08 2.69 -2.68
CA GLY A 448 -26.97 3.51 -2.24
C GLY A 448 -25.59 2.92 -2.57
N ARG A 449 -25.48 1.57 -2.60
CA ARG A 449 -24.25 0.87 -2.99
C ARG A 449 -23.82 1.21 -4.42
N GLU A 450 -24.74 1.18 -5.34
CA GLU A 450 -24.47 1.51 -6.75
C GLU A 450 -24.04 2.97 -6.92
N ILE A 451 -24.67 3.87 -6.16
CA ILE A 451 -24.30 5.30 -6.15
C ILE A 451 -22.88 5.48 -5.61
N LEU A 452 -22.55 4.83 -4.49
CA LEU A 452 -21.19 4.93 -3.92
C LEU A 452 -20.12 4.38 -4.86
N LEU A 453 -20.35 3.20 -5.46
CA LEU A 453 -19.42 2.60 -6.42
C LEU A 453 -19.21 3.52 -7.63
N PHE A 454 -20.29 4.11 -8.17
CA PHE A 454 -20.19 5.05 -9.28
C PHE A 454 -19.41 6.31 -8.91
N VAL A 455 -19.68 6.91 -7.75
CA VAL A 455 -18.96 8.10 -7.27
C VAL A 455 -17.47 7.79 -7.03
N MET A 456 -17.17 6.65 -6.40
CA MET A 456 -15.79 6.23 -6.16
C MET A 456 -15.05 5.94 -7.47
N ASN A 457 -15.71 5.31 -8.46
CA ASN A 457 -15.11 5.09 -9.78
C ASN A 457 -14.83 6.39 -10.53
N GLY A 458 -15.74 7.34 -10.46
CA GLY A 458 -15.54 8.68 -11.07
C GLY A 458 -14.44 9.49 -10.38
N TYR A 459 -14.22 9.26 -9.08
CA TYR A 459 -13.11 9.87 -8.34
C TYR A 459 -11.77 9.19 -8.67
N HIS A 460 -11.74 7.86 -8.82
CA HIS A 460 -10.57 7.05 -9.15
C HIS A 460 -10.06 7.33 -10.56
#